data_472866102204d82c7f42909a5991ec97
#
_entry.id   472866102204d82c7f42909a5991ec97
#
_cell.length_a   1.000
_cell.length_b   1.000
_cell.length_c   1.000
_cell.angle_alpha   90.00
_cell.angle_beta   90.00
_cell.angle_gamma   90.00
#
_symmetry.space_group_name_H-M   'P 1'
#
loop_
_entity.id
_entity.type
_entity.pdbx_description
1 polymer ?
#
loop_
_entity_poly.entity_id
_entity_poly.type
_entity_poly.pdbx_seq_one_letter_code
_entity_poly.pdbx_strand_id
1 'polypeptide(L)'
;SSNKDNSVEKKNFKKSELKVEKHKDLKVKNNNIFKNNEDWVSFFNNTEMSPFVRNYIGNMSFESFKENKLTLIKDSKIGDIPENIILEFKSIVKDFFEIEVEVFFEVGNVVSSPLSLKDIKHKEDMDNAQKSIYEDQDIKEFMKKFNGKIKTDTIKPRK
;
A
#
# COMPACT_ATOMS: atom_id res chain seq x y z
N SER A 1 22.59 -11.08 -40.49
CA SER A 1 21.26 -10.80 -39.91
C SER A 1 21.13 -11.24 -38.47
N SER A 2 21.77 -12.33 -38.08
CA SER A 2 21.75 -12.80 -36.68
C SER A 2 22.45 -11.84 -35.70
N ASN A 3 23.45 -11.11 -36.17
CA ASN A 3 24.17 -10.13 -35.35
C ASN A 3 23.34 -8.88 -35.00
N LYS A 4 22.39 -8.50 -35.86
CA LYS A 4 21.50 -7.38 -35.61
C LYS A 4 20.45 -7.70 -34.54
N ASP A 5 19.92 -8.91 -34.58
CA ASP A 5 18.95 -9.38 -33.61
C ASP A 5 19.57 -9.52 -32.21
N ASN A 6 20.82 -10.00 -32.15
CA ASN A 6 21.56 -10.11 -30.92
C ASN A 6 21.86 -8.75 -30.26
N SER A 7 22.06 -7.69 -31.05
CA SER A 7 22.32 -6.37 -30.50
C SER A 7 21.06 -5.71 -29.92
N VAL A 8 19.90 -5.97 -30.50
CA VAL A 8 18.60 -5.49 -30.00
C VAL A 8 18.22 -6.23 -28.72
N GLU A 9 18.41 -7.54 -28.68
CA GLU A 9 18.19 -8.34 -27.48
C GLU A 9 19.11 -7.90 -26.33
N LYS A 10 20.36 -7.58 -26.60
CA LYS A 10 21.30 -7.07 -25.61
C LYS A 10 20.87 -5.73 -25.02
N LYS A 11 20.30 -4.83 -25.81
CA LYS A 11 19.76 -3.55 -25.31
C LYS A 11 18.56 -3.75 -24.40
N ASN A 12 17.66 -4.62 -24.77
CA ASN A 12 16.49 -4.95 -23.94
C ASN A 12 16.90 -5.66 -22.65
N PHE A 13 17.90 -6.53 -22.74
CA PHE A 13 18.45 -7.25 -21.60
C PHE A 13 19.13 -6.31 -20.60
N LYS A 14 19.90 -5.33 -21.04
CA LYS A 14 20.53 -4.31 -20.17
C LYS A 14 19.49 -3.45 -19.44
N LYS A 15 18.40 -3.11 -20.10
CA LYS A 15 17.30 -2.36 -19.49
C LYS A 15 16.57 -3.18 -18.42
N SER A 16 16.43 -4.46 -18.67
CA SER A 16 15.87 -5.42 -17.72
C SER A 16 16.81 -5.67 -16.54
N GLU A 17 18.11 -5.76 -16.75
CA GLU A 17 19.12 -5.91 -15.70
C GLU A 17 19.16 -4.71 -14.75
N LEU A 18 19.05 -3.48 -15.24
CA LEU A 18 19.03 -2.28 -14.41
C LEU A 18 17.81 -2.24 -13.48
N LYS A 19 16.66 -2.70 -13.96
CA LYS A 19 15.47 -2.90 -13.13
C LYS A 19 15.69 -4.01 -12.09
N VAL A 20 16.30 -5.09 -12.50
CA VAL A 20 16.61 -6.26 -11.68
C VAL A 20 17.60 -5.92 -10.57
N GLU A 21 18.63 -5.15 -10.85
CA GLU A 21 19.61 -4.74 -9.83
C GLU A 21 18.99 -3.90 -8.71
N LYS A 22 18.07 -3.02 -9.04
CA LYS A 22 17.38 -2.18 -8.05
C LYS A 22 16.54 -3.00 -7.06
N HIS A 23 15.97 -4.11 -7.53
CA HIS A 23 15.21 -5.05 -6.70
C HIS A 23 16.08 -6.15 -6.10
N LYS A 24 17.20 -6.46 -6.73
CA LYS A 24 18.16 -7.48 -6.28
C LYS A 24 18.83 -7.12 -4.96
N ASP A 25 19.12 -5.85 -4.72
CA ASP A 25 19.70 -5.40 -3.46
C ASP A 25 18.78 -5.66 -2.26
N LEU A 26 17.46 -5.61 -2.47
CA LEU A 26 16.47 -6.01 -1.48
C LEU A 26 16.39 -7.54 -1.32
N LYS A 27 16.65 -8.27 -2.39
CA LYS A 27 16.59 -9.73 -2.47
C LYS A 27 17.78 -10.42 -1.82
N VAL A 28 18.97 -9.86 -1.99
CA VAL A 28 20.24 -10.44 -1.50
C VAL A 28 20.36 -10.31 0.02
N LYS A 29 19.72 -9.29 0.59
CA LYS A 29 19.83 -9.03 2.03
C LYS A 29 18.98 -9.96 2.89
N ASN A 30 17.85 -10.48 2.38
CA ASN A 30 16.99 -11.39 3.12
C ASN A 30 16.04 -12.10 2.18
N ASN A 31 16.01 -13.42 2.21
CA ASN A 31 14.93 -14.19 1.60
C ASN A 31 13.56 -13.91 2.25
N ASN A 32 13.54 -13.11 3.30
CA ASN A 32 12.34 -12.70 3.98
C ASN A 32 11.98 -11.26 3.57
N ILE A 33 11.19 -11.14 2.51
CA ILE A 33 10.78 -9.86 1.93
C ILE A 33 9.84 -9.07 2.84
N PHE A 34 9.08 -9.76 3.68
CA PHE A 34 8.20 -9.16 4.68
C PHE A 34 8.54 -9.74 6.06
N LYS A 35 8.97 -8.91 6.97
CA LYS A 35 9.29 -9.31 8.36
C LYS A 35 8.12 -9.04 9.30
N ASN A 36 7.35 -8.02 9.01
CA ASN A 36 6.28 -7.54 9.86
C ASN A 36 5.22 -6.79 9.03
N ASN A 37 4.19 -6.33 9.70
CA ASN A 37 3.12 -5.59 9.05
C ASN A 37 3.58 -4.23 8.49
N GLU A 38 4.60 -3.61 9.08
CA GLU A 38 5.15 -2.34 8.56
C GLU A 38 5.75 -2.53 7.16
N ASP A 39 6.50 -3.61 6.96
CA ASP A 39 7.04 -3.95 5.64
C ASP A 39 5.92 -4.19 4.62
N TRP A 40 4.85 -4.85 5.04
CA TRP A 40 3.67 -5.08 4.22
C TRP A 40 3.00 -3.77 3.81
N VAL A 41 2.75 -2.89 4.77
CA VAL A 41 2.14 -1.57 4.52
C VAL A 41 3.03 -0.72 3.62
N SER A 42 4.33 -0.72 3.86
CA SER A 42 5.30 0.01 3.03
C SER A 42 5.30 -0.49 1.58
N PHE A 43 5.33 -1.79 1.39
CA PHE A 43 5.22 -2.39 0.06
C PHE A 43 3.95 -1.95 -0.66
N PHE A 44 2.82 -2.06 0.02
CA PHE A 44 1.52 -1.69 -0.53
C PHE A 44 1.47 -0.20 -0.93
N ASN A 45 2.00 0.67 -0.11
CA ASN A 45 2.00 2.12 -0.36
C ASN A 45 2.97 2.54 -1.48
N ASN A 46 4.01 1.75 -1.73
CA ASN A 46 5.02 2.04 -2.75
C ASN A 46 4.85 1.27 -4.06
N THR A 47 3.75 0.56 -4.20
CA THR A 47 3.49 -0.29 -5.36
C THR A 47 2.20 0.14 -6.06
N GLU A 48 2.25 0.22 -7.38
CA GLU A 48 1.04 0.45 -8.18
C GLU A 48 0.25 -0.83 -8.34
N MET A 49 -1.03 -0.73 -8.07
CA MET A 49 -1.99 -1.83 -8.19
C MET A 49 -3.26 -1.32 -8.82
N SER A 50 -3.98 -2.19 -9.51
CA SER A 50 -5.32 -1.85 -9.98
C SER A 50 -6.25 -1.52 -8.81
N PRO A 51 -7.29 -0.72 -9.01
CA PRO A 51 -8.25 -0.41 -7.94
C PRO A 51 -8.86 -1.64 -7.29
N PHE A 52 -9.10 -2.70 -8.04
CA PHE A 52 -9.65 -3.95 -7.52
C PHE A 52 -8.66 -4.66 -6.58
N VAL A 53 -7.41 -4.80 -7.00
CA VAL A 53 -6.38 -5.40 -6.15
C VAL A 53 -6.19 -4.55 -4.89
N ARG A 54 -6.09 -3.24 -5.02
CA ARG A 54 -5.97 -2.34 -3.86
C ARG A 54 -7.10 -2.50 -2.88
N ASN A 55 -8.32 -2.61 -3.37
CA ASN A 55 -9.50 -2.72 -2.52
C ASN A 55 -9.55 -4.06 -1.75
N TYR A 56 -9.19 -5.16 -2.40
CA TYR A 56 -9.14 -6.45 -1.72
C TYR A 56 -7.93 -6.55 -0.78
N ILE A 57 -6.75 -6.38 -1.32
CA ILE A 57 -5.48 -6.62 -0.62
C ILE A 57 -5.19 -5.54 0.43
N GLY A 58 -5.56 -4.30 0.15
CA GLY A 58 -5.36 -3.18 1.07
C GLY A 58 -6.17 -3.26 2.36
N ASN A 59 -7.19 -4.10 2.40
CA ASN A 59 -7.99 -4.35 3.60
C ASN A 59 -7.51 -5.55 4.41
N MET A 60 -6.34 -6.08 4.10
CA MET A 60 -5.75 -7.22 4.77
C MET A 60 -4.51 -6.83 5.57
N SER A 61 -4.28 -7.51 6.68
CA SER A 61 -3.07 -7.34 7.47
C SER A 61 -2.10 -8.51 7.24
N PHE A 62 -0.83 -8.26 7.51
CA PHE A 62 0.22 -9.26 7.38
C PHE A 62 0.17 -10.25 8.54
N GLU A 63 0.25 -11.53 8.24
CA GLU A 63 0.40 -12.58 9.25
C GLU A 63 1.81 -13.16 9.24
N SER A 64 2.23 -13.69 8.11
CA SER A 64 3.55 -14.31 8.02
C SER A 64 4.06 -14.40 6.58
N PHE A 65 5.37 -14.49 6.46
CA PHE A 65 6.05 -14.82 5.22
C PHE A 65 7.15 -15.84 5.50
N LYS A 66 6.97 -17.04 5.00
CA LYS A 66 7.92 -18.16 5.17
C LYS A 66 7.95 -18.99 3.91
N GLU A 67 9.16 -19.37 3.49
CA GLU A 67 9.35 -20.27 2.34
C GLU A 67 8.58 -19.81 1.09
N ASN A 68 8.64 -18.51 0.81
CA ASN A 68 7.93 -17.85 -0.30
C ASN A 68 6.41 -17.97 -0.20
N LYS A 69 5.87 -18.21 0.97
CA LYS A 69 4.44 -18.22 1.26
C LYS A 69 4.06 -17.00 2.06
N LEU A 70 3.25 -16.14 1.47
CA LEU A 70 2.70 -14.95 2.10
C LEU A 70 1.32 -15.28 2.63
N THR A 71 1.13 -15.12 3.94
CA THR A 71 -0.18 -15.27 4.56
C THR A 71 -0.70 -13.92 5.01
N LEU A 72 -1.89 -13.57 4.56
CA LEU A 72 -2.59 -12.35 4.92
C LEU A 72 -3.86 -12.67 5.68
N ILE A 73 -4.20 -11.82 6.64
CA ILE A 73 -5.45 -11.92 7.39
C ILE A 73 -6.50 -11.05 6.71
N LYS A 74 -7.64 -11.63 6.42
CA LYS A 74 -8.81 -10.94 5.91
C LYS A 74 -9.98 -11.00 6.88
N ASP A 75 -10.83 -9.99 6.86
CA ASP A 75 -12.07 -10.00 7.60
C ASP A 75 -13.04 -11.06 7.03
N SER A 76 -13.85 -11.66 7.87
CA SER A 76 -14.84 -12.65 7.45
C SER A 76 -15.89 -12.11 6.48
N LYS A 77 -16.09 -10.81 6.47
CA LYS A 77 -16.99 -10.12 5.52
C LYS A 77 -16.45 -10.12 4.09
N ILE A 78 -15.13 -10.23 3.95
CA ILE A 78 -14.51 -10.41 2.64
C ILE A 78 -14.63 -11.89 2.31
N GLY A 79 -15.45 -12.20 1.31
CA GLY A 79 -15.61 -13.57 0.84
C GLY A 79 -14.35 -14.12 0.14
N ASP A 80 -14.54 -15.09 -0.72
CA ASP A 80 -13.44 -15.64 -1.51
C ASP A 80 -12.85 -14.58 -2.41
N ILE A 81 -11.53 -14.54 -2.48
CA ILE A 81 -10.83 -13.60 -3.34
C ILE A 81 -10.85 -14.15 -4.78
N PRO A 82 -11.30 -13.35 -5.75
CA PRO A 82 -11.28 -13.78 -7.14
C PRO A 82 -9.87 -14.18 -7.61
N GLU A 83 -9.78 -15.24 -8.36
CA GLU A 83 -8.48 -15.77 -8.82
C GLU A 83 -7.68 -14.76 -9.63
N ASN A 84 -8.34 -13.96 -10.47
CA ASN A 84 -7.68 -12.92 -11.24
C ASN A 84 -7.01 -11.85 -10.35
N ILE A 85 -7.61 -11.54 -9.21
CA ILE A 85 -7.02 -10.63 -8.20
C ILE A 85 -5.77 -11.26 -7.59
N ILE A 86 -5.84 -12.53 -7.23
CA ILE A 86 -4.69 -13.26 -6.67
C ILE A 86 -3.55 -13.32 -7.68
N LEU A 87 -3.83 -13.64 -8.93
CA LEU A 87 -2.83 -13.71 -9.99
C LEU A 87 -2.18 -12.36 -10.27
N GLU A 88 -2.98 -11.31 -10.34
CA GLU A 88 -2.45 -9.95 -10.52
C GLU A 88 -1.56 -9.55 -9.33
N PHE A 89 -1.99 -9.82 -8.13
CA PHE A 89 -1.22 -9.52 -6.92
C PHE A 89 0.11 -10.30 -6.88
N LYS A 90 0.06 -11.60 -7.18
CA LYS A 90 1.28 -12.43 -7.29
C LYS A 90 2.26 -11.89 -8.33
N SER A 91 1.75 -11.44 -9.46
CA SER A 91 2.57 -10.82 -10.50
C SER A 91 3.23 -9.53 -10.02
N ILE A 92 2.51 -8.70 -9.28
CA ILE A 92 3.03 -7.46 -8.71
C ILE A 92 4.17 -7.75 -7.72
N VAL A 93 3.98 -8.73 -6.84
CA VAL A 93 5.03 -9.15 -5.88
C VAL A 93 6.24 -9.69 -6.62
N LYS A 94 6.03 -10.50 -7.65
CA LYS A 94 7.11 -11.04 -8.49
C LYS A 94 7.88 -9.94 -9.19
N ASP A 95 7.20 -8.96 -9.76
CA ASP A 95 7.86 -7.85 -10.45
C ASP A 95 8.66 -6.97 -9.48
N PHE A 96 8.17 -6.79 -8.26
CA PHE A 96 8.82 -5.95 -7.27
C PHE A 96 10.03 -6.64 -6.62
N PHE A 97 9.89 -7.88 -6.19
CA PHE A 97 10.92 -8.62 -5.47
C PHE A 97 11.66 -9.67 -6.30
N GLU A 98 11.20 -9.94 -7.50
CA GLU A 98 11.71 -11.00 -8.40
C GLU A 98 11.69 -12.40 -7.78
N ILE A 99 10.73 -12.63 -6.92
CA ILE A 99 10.48 -13.91 -6.26
C ILE A 99 9.05 -14.34 -6.57
N GLU A 100 8.86 -15.60 -6.94
CA GLU A 100 7.52 -16.17 -7.01
C GLU A 100 7.04 -16.51 -5.61
N VAL A 101 5.85 -16.01 -5.28
CA VAL A 101 5.24 -16.24 -3.98
C VAL A 101 3.91 -16.97 -4.13
N GLU A 102 3.58 -17.76 -3.14
CA GLU A 102 2.23 -18.26 -2.95
C GLU A 102 1.53 -17.38 -1.93
N VAL A 103 0.26 -17.08 -2.17
CA VAL A 103 -0.53 -16.21 -1.29
C VAL A 103 -1.64 -17.00 -0.65
N PHE A 104 -1.71 -16.94 0.67
CA PHE A 104 -2.73 -17.57 1.48
C PHE A 104 -3.52 -16.53 2.26
N PHE A 105 -4.79 -16.78 2.45
CA PHE A 105 -5.67 -15.89 3.19
C PHE A 105 -6.26 -16.63 4.39
N GLU A 106 -6.10 -16.05 5.56
CA GLU A 106 -6.74 -16.54 6.79
C GLU A 106 -7.82 -15.57 7.23
N VAL A 107 -8.93 -16.09 7.68
CA VAL A 107 -10.00 -15.27 8.26
C VAL A 107 -9.66 -14.96 9.70
N GLY A 108 -9.65 -13.68 10.05
CA GLY A 108 -9.31 -13.26 11.38
C GLY A 108 -9.63 -11.80 11.63
N ASN A 109 -9.14 -11.29 12.74
CA ASN A 109 -9.29 -9.89 13.09
C ASN A 109 -8.18 -9.07 12.41
N VAL A 110 -8.58 -8.20 11.49
CA VAL A 110 -7.66 -7.30 10.80
C VAL A 110 -7.40 -6.08 11.69
N VAL A 111 -6.21 -6.02 12.26
CA VAL A 111 -5.86 -4.97 13.23
C VAL A 111 -5.32 -3.71 12.54
N SER A 112 -4.53 -3.87 11.50
CA SER A 112 -3.84 -2.75 10.84
C SER A 112 -3.54 -3.06 9.39
N SER A 113 -4.57 -2.94 8.54
CA SER A 113 -4.38 -3.03 7.10
C SER A 113 -3.87 -1.71 6.51
N PRO A 114 -3.25 -1.72 5.31
CA PRO A 114 -2.77 -0.49 4.67
C PRO A 114 -3.85 0.57 4.50
N LEU A 115 -5.05 0.20 4.09
CA LEU A 115 -6.15 1.14 3.91
C LEU A 115 -6.71 1.66 5.23
N SER A 116 -6.81 0.81 6.25
CA SER A 116 -7.27 1.26 7.57
C SER A 116 -6.30 2.24 8.22
N LEU A 117 -5.01 2.02 8.07
CA LEU A 117 -3.99 2.95 8.55
C LEU A 117 -4.04 4.29 7.82
N LYS A 118 -4.30 4.27 6.53
CA LYS A 118 -4.49 5.48 5.74
C LYS A 118 -5.74 6.25 6.19
N ASP A 119 -6.83 5.57 6.48
CA ASP A 119 -8.07 6.17 6.98
C ASP A 119 -7.88 6.78 8.37
N ILE A 120 -7.18 6.10 9.27
CA ILE A 120 -6.85 6.62 10.60
C ILE A 120 -6.03 7.89 10.48
N LYS A 121 -5.00 7.90 9.66
CA LYS A 121 -4.17 9.08 9.43
C LYS A 121 -4.98 10.25 8.87
N HIS A 122 -5.85 9.98 7.92
CA HIS A 122 -6.74 11.00 7.34
C HIS A 122 -7.65 11.61 8.39
N LYS A 123 -8.23 10.79 9.25
CA LYS A 123 -9.07 11.24 10.36
C LYS A 123 -8.30 12.09 11.36
N GLU A 124 -7.11 11.69 11.75
CA GLU A 124 -6.23 12.47 12.63
C GLU A 124 -5.88 13.83 12.02
N ASP A 125 -5.54 13.86 10.74
CA ASP A 125 -5.25 15.11 10.02
C ASP A 125 -6.46 16.04 9.98
N MET A 126 -7.66 15.49 9.78
CA MET A 126 -8.91 16.25 9.84
C MET A 126 -9.16 16.82 11.25
N ASP A 127 -8.99 16.02 12.28
CA ASP A 127 -9.18 16.46 13.67
C ASP A 127 -8.17 17.56 14.05
N ASN A 128 -6.93 17.42 13.63
CA ASN A 128 -5.89 18.44 13.85
C ASN A 128 -6.20 19.73 13.09
N ALA A 129 -6.69 19.64 11.86
CA ALA A 129 -7.08 20.82 11.08
C ALA A 129 -8.25 21.55 11.73
N GLN A 130 -9.26 20.85 12.23
CA GLN A 130 -10.37 21.44 12.96
C GLN A 130 -9.90 22.12 14.25
N LYS A 131 -9.04 21.44 15.01
CA LYS A 131 -8.48 21.98 16.25
C LYS A 131 -7.70 23.26 16.01
N SER A 132 -6.85 23.31 14.96
CA SER A 132 -6.10 24.51 14.60
C SER A 132 -7.00 25.68 14.27
N ILE A 133 -8.12 25.47 13.59
CA ILE A 133 -9.09 26.51 13.26
C ILE A 133 -9.79 27.02 14.52
N TYR A 134 -10.23 26.14 15.42
CA TYR A 134 -10.89 26.54 16.66
C TYR A 134 -9.94 27.24 17.63
N GLU A 135 -8.64 26.98 17.58
CA GLU A 135 -7.62 27.64 18.40
C GLU A 135 -7.14 28.97 17.79
N ASP A 136 -7.44 29.24 16.52
CA ASP A 136 -7.06 30.49 15.87
C ASP A 136 -7.81 31.68 16.48
N GLN A 137 -7.07 32.70 16.91
CA GLN A 137 -7.63 33.84 17.59
C GLN A 137 -8.57 34.66 16.69
N ASP A 138 -8.21 34.84 15.42
CA ASP A 138 -9.04 35.57 14.47
C ASP A 138 -10.35 34.87 14.19
N ILE A 139 -10.33 33.54 14.10
CA ILE A 139 -11.54 32.71 13.95
C ILE A 139 -12.42 32.79 15.18
N LYS A 140 -11.84 32.76 16.39
CA LYS A 140 -12.58 32.90 17.64
C LYS A 140 -13.29 34.26 17.73
N GLU A 141 -12.59 35.33 17.37
CA GLU A 141 -13.15 36.67 17.33
C GLU A 141 -14.29 36.79 16.29
N PHE A 142 -14.09 36.22 15.12
CA PHE A 142 -15.10 36.18 14.08
C PHE A 142 -16.36 35.46 14.54
N MET A 143 -16.21 34.25 15.12
CA MET A 143 -17.32 33.49 15.64
C MET A 143 -18.08 34.20 16.76
N LYS A 144 -17.36 34.85 17.64
CA LYS A 144 -17.93 35.64 18.74
C LYS A 144 -18.72 36.86 18.21
N LYS A 145 -18.19 37.53 17.19
CA LYS A 145 -18.78 38.73 16.60
C LYS A 145 -20.04 38.43 15.78
N PHE A 146 -20.06 37.33 15.05
CA PHE A 146 -21.13 36.97 14.13
C PHE A 146 -22.01 35.82 14.61
N ASN A 147 -21.76 35.27 15.81
CA ASN A 147 -22.46 34.11 16.33
C ASN A 147 -22.46 32.90 15.37
N GLY A 148 -21.40 32.78 14.55
CA GLY A 148 -21.27 31.76 13.54
C GLY A 148 -20.72 30.45 14.08
N LYS A 149 -20.99 29.37 13.33
CA LYS A 149 -20.39 28.05 13.56
C LYS A 149 -19.61 27.62 12.35
N ILE A 150 -18.44 27.02 12.59
CA ILE A 150 -17.64 26.43 11.52
C ILE A 150 -18.29 25.10 11.11
N LYS A 151 -18.53 24.92 9.81
CA LYS A 151 -18.99 23.64 9.27
C LYS A 151 -17.79 22.71 9.13
N THR A 152 -17.79 21.61 9.86
CA THR A 152 -16.67 20.67 9.91
C THR A 152 -16.50 19.89 8.60
N ASP A 153 -17.55 19.68 7.83
CA ASP A 153 -17.52 19.01 6.54
C ASP A 153 -16.81 19.81 5.43
N THR A 154 -16.59 21.12 5.65
CA THR A 154 -15.84 21.97 4.71
C THR A 154 -14.34 21.99 4.98
N ILE A 155 -13.89 21.43 6.08
CA ILE A 155 -12.48 21.39 6.48
C ILE A 155 -11.82 20.16 5.89
N LYS A 156 -10.75 20.36 5.11
CA LYS A 156 -9.97 19.28 4.52
C LYS A 156 -8.51 19.37 4.95
N PRO A 157 -7.84 18.25 5.26
CA PRO A 157 -6.42 18.28 5.56
C PRO A 157 -5.60 18.67 4.34
N ARG A 158 -4.50 19.35 4.57
CA ARG A 158 -3.53 19.65 3.53
C ARG A 158 -2.64 18.43 3.29
N LYS A 159 -2.36 18.19 2.04
CA LYS A 159 -1.36 17.18 1.67
C LYS A 159 0.05 17.69 1.86
#